data_ef2dd5c4b1f7694afb6e6b8361b6cf37
#
_entry.id   ef2dd5c4b1f7694afb6e6b8361b6cf37
#
_cell.length_a   1.000
_cell.length_b   1.000
_cell.length_c   1.000
_cell.angle_alpha   90.00
_cell.angle_beta   90.00
_cell.angle_gamma   90.00
#
_symmetry.space_group_name_H-M   'P 1'
#
loop_
_entity.id
_entity.type
_entity.pdbx_description
1 polymer ?
#
loop_
_entity_poly.entity_id
_entity_poly.type
_entity_poly.pdbx_seq_one_letter_code
_entity_poly.pdbx_strand_id
1 'polypeptide(L)'
;MKTLFFDIETNAIEDWTNLSDLKTVHCLSIYDPTIPKMITYHGAGIENGLRELAKADKIVGHNVIGFDLPALSKKYNFHPPLVRVLDTMVMARCIVPDVRNDDFMRKDFDKTLVGSHSLKAWGKRMHKLTKLSYGEEDDAFDNYNEEMRKYCERDVIVTQLLFDYLLSKEPSEHMLAVEHWFAFLMHRQEKRGFAFDVEKAEKLEVKLIGRRADLLDKLQNEFPAKTEEMKTPSRS
;
A
#
# COMPACT_ATOMS: atom_id res chain seq x y z
N MET A 1 -0.06 -2.02 -29.24
CA MET A 1 -0.06 -1.21 -28.00
C MET A 1 0.89 -1.88 -27.02
N LYS A 2 1.96 -1.19 -26.60
CA LYS A 2 2.97 -1.72 -25.69
C LYS A 2 2.53 -1.45 -24.22
N THR A 3 2.26 -2.51 -23.48
CA THR A 3 1.92 -2.42 -22.05
C THR A 3 3.08 -2.98 -21.23
N LEU A 4 3.58 -2.20 -20.27
CA LEU A 4 4.64 -2.63 -19.37
C LEU A 4 4.12 -2.69 -17.94
N PHE A 5 4.51 -3.72 -17.21
CA PHE A 5 4.26 -3.88 -15.79
C PHE A 5 5.51 -3.49 -15.02
N PHE A 6 5.35 -2.79 -13.91
CA PHE A 6 6.50 -2.33 -13.13
C PHE A 6 6.19 -2.26 -11.63
N ASP A 7 7.24 -2.28 -10.87
CA ASP A 7 7.25 -2.09 -9.42
C ASP A 7 8.62 -1.51 -9.01
N ILE A 8 8.68 -0.82 -7.87
CA ILE A 8 9.92 -0.29 -7.30
C ILE A 8 10.09 -0.71 -5.85
N GLU A 9 11.36 -0.82 -5.42
CA GLU A 9 11.70 -0.92 -4.01
C GLU A 9 12.47 0.33 -3.58
N THR A 10 12.17 0.80 -2.37
CA THR A 10 12.80 1.99 -1.79
C THR A 10 13.36 1.66 -0.41
N ASN A 11 14.09 2.60 0.22
CA ASN A 11 14.30 2.50 1.66
C ASN A 11 12.96 2.49 2.40
N ALA A 12 12.93 1.99 3.63
CA ALA A 12 11.72 2.02 4.45
C ALA A 12 11.17 3.45 4.55
N ILE A 13 9.87 3.60 4.34
CA ILE A 13 9.17 4.88 4.32
C ILE A 13 8.16 4.91 5.48
N GLU A 14 8.28 5.89 6.36
CA GLU A 14 7.35 6.16 7.45
C GLU A 14 6.31 7.21 7.04
N ASP A 15 6.77 8.29 6.36
CA ASP A 15 5.89 9.35 5.84
C ASP A 15 5.42 9.04 4.42
N TRP A 16 4.42 8.19 4.31
CA TRP A 16 3.80 7.80 3.03
C TRP A 16 3.14 8.95 2.28
N THR A 17 2.76 10.01 2.99
CA THR A 17 2.05 11.15 2.38
C THR A 17 2.99 12.06 1.61
N ASN A 18 4.12 12.44 2.21
CA ASN A 18 5.06 13.38 1.62
C ASN A 18 6.35 12.72 1.14
N LEU A 19 6.58 11.46 1.52
CA LEU A 19 7.80 10.73 1.25
C LEU A 19 9.04 11.50 1.74
N SER A 20 8.94 12.20 2.90
CA SER A 20 10.00 13.08 3.39
C SER A 20 11.28 12.32 3.69
N ASP A 21 11.17 11.08 4.11
CA ASP A 21 12.22 10.12 4.43
C ASP A 21 12.70 9.27 3.24
N LEU A 22 12.15 9.48 2.04
CA LEU A 22 12.60 8.81 0.83
C LEU A 22 14.04 9.23 0.46
N LYS A 23 14.99 8.34 0.69
CA LYS A 23 16.43 8.53 0.39
C LYS A 23 16.80 7.93 -0.95
N THR A 24 16.36 6.70 -1.22
CA THR A 24 16.81 5.90 -2.34
C THR A 24 15.67 5.09 -2.95
N VAL A 25 15.63 5.01 -4.28
CA VAL A 25 14.95 3.94 -5.02
C VAL A 25 16.02 2.88 -5.30
N HIS A 26 15.87 1.71 -4.71
CA HIS A 26 16.86 0.64 -4.79
C HIS A 26 16.83 -0.06 -6.13
N CYS A 27 15.65 -0.41 -6.60
CA CYS A 27 15.48 -1.01 -7.91
C CYS A 27 14.13 -0.66 -8.53
N LEU A 28 14.06 -0.87 -9.83
CA LEU A 28 12.89 -0.79 -10.69
C LEU A 28 12.85 -2.05 -11.54
N SER A 29 11.84 -2.89 -11.34
CA SER A 29 11.60 -4.08 -12.14
C SER A 29 10.54 -3.80 -13.19
N ILE A 30 10.79 -4.22 -14.42
CA ILE A 30 9.87 -4.03 -15.57
C ILE A 30 9.67 -5.36 -16.27
N TYR A 31 8.41 -5.71 -16.54
CA TYR A 31 8.03 -6.88 -17.30
C TYR A 31 7.30 -6.48 -18.57
N ASP A 32 7.76 -7.00 -19.70
CA ASP A 32 7.12 -6.87 -21.01
C ASP A 32 6.50 -8.23 -21.42
N PRO A 33 5.18 -8.40 -21.36
CA PRO A 33 4.54 -9.66 -21.67
C PRO A 33 4.61 -10.02 -23.18
N THR A 34 4.91 -9.05 -24.05
CA THR A 34 4.99 -9.30 -25.51
C THR A 34 6.26 -10.07 -25.89
N ILE A 35 7.31 -9.91 -25.11
CA ILE A 35 8.60 -10.58 -25.28
C ILE A 35 9.01 -11.40 -24.04
N PRO A 36 8.12 -11.90 -23.23
CA PRO A 36 8.18 -12.39 -21.84
C PRO A 36 9.53 -12.16 -21.15
N LYS A 37 9.90 -10.89 -20.96
CA LYS A 37 11.18 -10.49 -20.42
C LYS A 37 11.00 -9.64 -19.16
N MET A 38 11.62 -10.09 -18.06
CA MET A 38 11.79 -9.33 -16.84
C MET A 38 13.17 -8.66 -16.85
N ILE A 39 13.22 -7.37 -16.58
CA ILE A 39 14.45 -6.62 -16.42
C ILE A 39 14.35 -5.81 -15.14
N THR A 40 15.36 -5.96 -14.27
CA THR A 40 15.48 -5.14 -13.06
C THR A 40 16.65 -4.18 -13.20
N TYR A 41 16.37 -2.91 -13.01
CA TYR A 41 17.32 -1.81 -13.02
C TYR A 41 17.63 -1.40 -11.59
N HIS A 42 18.87 -1.13 -11.25
CA HIS A 42 19.30 -0.64 -9.95
C HIS A 42 20.38 0.43 -10.09
N GLY A 43 20.58 1.23 -9.05
CA GLY A 43 21.57 2.31 -9.05
C GLY A 43 21.38 3.26 -10.25
N ALA A 44 22.46 3.59 -10.96
CA ALA A 44 22.43 4.45 -12.14
C ALA A 44 21.60 3.88 -13.32
N GLY A 45 21.33 2.57 -13.31
CA GLY A 45 20.52 1.92 -14.34
C GLY A 45 19.04 2.28 -14.30
N ILE A 46 18.51 2.77 -13.18
CA ILE A 46 17.08 3.11 -13.01
C ILE A 46 16.61 4.08 -14.09
N GLU A 47 17.41 5.07 -14.45
CA GLU A 47 17.05 6.02 -15.50
C GLU A 47 16.81 5.35 -16.87
N ASN A 48 17.51 4.24 -17.17
CA ASN A 48 17.25 3.48 -18.39
C ASN A 48 15.87 2.81 -18.33
N GLY A 49 15.50 2.24 -17.19
CA GLY A 49 14.16 1.69 -16.95
C GLY A 49 13.07 2.76 -17.10
N LEU A 50 13.29 3.95 -16.56
CA LEU A 50 12.34 5.07 -16.71
C LEU A 50 12.17 5.50 -18.17
N ARG A 51 13.27 5.47 -18.97
CA ARG A 51 13.18 5.71 -20.42
C ARG A 51 12.39 4.62 -21.15
N GLU A 52 12.41 3.38 -20.68
CA GLU A 52 11.55 2.32 -21.22
C GLU A 52 10.10 2.54 -20.86
N LEU A 53 9.77 2.84 -19.59
CA LEU A 53 8.40 3.17 -19.16
C LEU A 53 7.84 4.38 -19.94
N ALA A 54 8.68 5.39 -20.20
CA ALA A 54 8.27 6.57 -20.96
C ALA A 54 7.85 6.27 -22.42
N LYS A 55 8.35 5.17 -23.01
CA LYS A 55 8.03 4.74 -24.38
C LYS A 55 6.80 3.82 -24.47
N ALA A 56 6.31 3.32 -23.33
CA ALA A 56 5.14 2.44 -23.31
C ALA A 56 3.85 3.19 -23.59
N ASP A 57 2.88 2.53 -24.24
CA ASP A 57 1.55 3.07 -24.41
C ASP A 57 0.76 3.03 -23.10
N LYS A 58 0.98 1.98 -22.30
CA LYS A 58 0.42 1.81 -20.95
C LYS A 58 1.51 1.32 -19.98
N ILE A 59 1.47 1.82 -18.77
CA ILE A 59 2.26 1.34 -17.64
C ILE A 59 1.32 0.88 -16.53
N VAL A 60 1.59 -0.28 -15.98
CA VAL A 60 0.71 -0.95 -15.01
C VAL A 60 1.51 -1.25 -13.76
N GLY A 61 0.96 -0.94 -12.61
CA GLY A 61 1.51 -1.33 -11.33
C GLY A 61 0.42 -1.44 -10.26
N HIS A 62 0.80 -1.70 -9.03
CA HIS A 62 -0.12 -1.86 -7.92
C HIS A 62 0.07 -0.75 -6.89
N ASN A 63 -0.95 0.09 -6.69
CA ASN A 63 -0.89 1.30 -5.85
C ASN A 63 0.13 2.34 -6.36
N VAL A 64 0.40 2.33 -7.66
CA VAL A 64 1.42 3.20 -8.25
C VAL A 64 1.06 4.69 -8.20
N ILE A 65 -0.23 5.03 -8.18
CA ILE A 65 -0.72 6.41 -8.02
C ILE A 65 -0.41 6.90 -6.60
N GLY A 66 -0.51 6.00 -5.62
CA GLY A 66 -0.27 6.32 -4.21
C GLY A 66 1.20 6.33 -3.81
N PHE A 67 2.06 5.56 -4.48
CA PHE A 67 3.44 5.39 -4.02
C PHE A 67 4.50 5.49 -5.12
N ASP A 68 4.55 4.55 -6.08
CA ASP A 68 5.66 4.44 -7.04
C ASP A 68 5.85 5.70 -7.87
N LEU A 69 4.78 6.22 -8.45
CA LEU A 69 4.87 7.43 -9.28
C LEU A 69 5.24 8.67 -8.47
N PRO A 70 4.69 8.92 -7.28
CA PRO A 70 5.19 9.95 -6.37
C PRO A 70 6.67 9.82 -6.01
N ALA A 71 7.15 8.59 -5.73
CA ALA A 71 8.54 8.35 -5.40
C ALA A 71 9.46 8.60 -6.60
N LEU A 72 9.10 8.08 -7.77
CA LEU A 72 9.84 8.29 -9.03
C LEU A 72 9.80 9.77 -9.46
N SER A 73 8.67 10.46 -9.25
CA SER A 73 8.56 11.90 -9.47
C SER A 73 9.54 12.67 -8.59
N LYS A 74 9.59 12.35 -7.30
CA LYS A 74 10.45 13.04 -6.32
C LYS A 74 11.94 12.81 -6.59
N LYS A 75 12.34 11.60 -6.99
CA LYS A 75 13.76 11.22 -7.15
C LYS A 75 14.30 11.49 -8.55
N TYR A 76 13.48 11.32 -9.58
CA TYR A 76 13.92 11.32 -10.98
C TYR A 76 13.13 12.28 -11.88
N ASN A 77 12.20 13.07 -11.31
CA ASN A 77 11.32 13.97 -12.07
C ASN A 77 10.54 13.21 -13.17
N PHE A 78 10.13 11.97 -12.88
CA PHE A 78 9.37 11.13 -13.81
C PHE A 78 7.86 11.37 -13.65
N HIS A 79 7.23 11.90 -14.69
CA HIS A 79 5.81 12.31 -14.70
C HIS A 79 5.08 11.76 -15.93
N PRO A 80 4.72 10.47 -15.95
CA PRO A 80 3.97 9.92 -17.07
C PRO A 80 2.56 10.52 -17.12
N PRO A 81 1.98 10.75 -18.32
CA PRO A 81 0.58 11.16 -18.44
C PRO A 81 -0.35 10.13 -17.78
N LEU A 82 -1.28 10.59 -16.94
CA LEU A 82 -2.17 9.69 -16.17
C LEU A 82 -2.99 8.75 -17.09
N VAL A 83 -3.32 9.18 -18.31
CA VAL A 83 -4.01 8.37 -19.32
C VAL A 83 -3.25 7.10 -19.70
N ARG A 84 -1.94 7.03 -19.43
CA ARG A 84 -1.10 5.84 -19.65
C ARG A 84 -1.00 4.95 -18.44
N VAL A 85 -1.41 5.42 -17.27
CA VAL A 85 -1.25 4.72 -15.98
C VAL A 85 -2.47 3.85 -15.72
N LEU A 86 -2.23 2.60 -15.37
CA LEU A 86 -3.24 1.68 -14.86
C LEU A 86 -2.78 1.15 -13.49
N ASP A 87 -3.56 1.43 -12.47
CA ASP A 87 -3.29 1.03 -11.09
C ASP A 87 -4.20 -0.13 -10.71
N THR A 88 -3.62 -1.31 -10.51
CA THR A 88 -4.39 -2.51 -10.22
C THR A 88 -5.08 -2.49 -8.86
N MET A 89 -4.65 -1.65 -7.91
CA MET A 89 -5.39 -1.44 -6.66
C MET A 89 -6.68 -0.66 -6.91
N VAL A 90 -6.61 0.40 -7.72
CA VAL A 90 -7.80 1.18 -8.14
C VAL A 90 -8.76 0.28 -8.91
N MET A 91 -8.25 -0.45 -9.91
CA MET A 91 -9.04 -1.41 -10.68
C MET A 91 -9.71 -2.45 -9.79
N ALA A 92 -8.97 -3.05 -8.86
CA ALA A 92 -9.48 -4.09 -7.98
C ALA A 92 -10.60 -3.58 -7.06
N ARG A 93 -10.45 -2.39 -6.50
CA ARG A 93 -11.47 -1.76 -5.66
C ARG A 93 -12.75 -1.42 -6.44
N CYS A 94 -12.60 -1.09 -7.71
CA CYS A 94 -13.73 -0.74 -8.57
C CYS A 94 -14.46 -1.98 -9.13
N ILE A 95 -13.70 -2.98 -9.60
CA ILE A 95 -14.24 -4.15 -10.32
C ILE A 95 -14.72 -5.24 -9.34
N VAL A 96 -14.01 -5.41 -8.22
CA VAL A 96 -14.28 -6.45 -7.21
C VAL A 96 -14.27 -5.83 -5.81
N PRO A 97 -15.21 -4.92 -5.49
CA PRO A 97 -15.18 -4.14 -4.25
C PRO A 97 -15.41 -5.00 -3.00
N ASP A 98 -16.29 -5.99 -3.08
CA ASP A 98 -16.66 -6.82 -1.93
C ASP A 98 -15.91 -8.15 -1.92
N VAL A 99 -14.63 -8.10 -1.51
CA VAL A 99 -13.80 -9.29 -1.32
C VAL A 99 -13.88 -9.85 0.10
N ARG A 100 -14.45 -9.08 1.04
CA ARG A 100 -14.41 -9.41 2.47
C ARG A 100 -15.19 -10.66 2.81
N ASN A 101 -16.39 -10.79 2.27
CA ASN A 101 -17.26 -11.94 2.54
C ASN A 101 -16.64 -13.23 1.98
N ASP A 102 -16.11 -13.16 0.76
CA ASP A 102 -15.44 -14.31 0.13
C ASP A 102 -14.19 -14.73 0.91
N ASP A 103 -13.37 -13.78 1.37
CA ASP A 103 -12.20 -14.06 2.19
C ASP A 103 -12.57 -14.73 3.52
N PHE A 104 -13.63 -14.23 4.16
CA PHE A 104 -14.07 -14.73 5.45
C PHE A 104 -14.53 -16.20 5.37
N MET A 105 -15.09 -16.61 4.24
CA MET A 105 -15.54 -17.98 3.99
C MET A 105 -14.39 -18.96 3.67
N ARG A 106 -13.20 -18.46 3.37
CA ARG A 106 -12.03 -19.29 3.09
C ARG A 106 -11.33 -19.69 4.38
N LYS A 107 -11.30 -20.99 4.70
CA LYS A 107 -10.71 -21.50 5.95
C LYS A 107 -9.23 -21.16 6.11
N ASP A 108 -8.49 -21.15 5.01
CA ASP A 108 -7.02 -20.96 4.99
C ASP A 108 -6.60 -19.53 4.66
N PHE A 109 -7.54 -18.57 4.64
CA PHE A 109 -7.20 -17.18 4.35
C PHE A 109 -6.72 -16.48 5.62
N ASP A 110 -5.64 -15.72 5.49
CA ASP A 110 -5.06 -14.94 6.58
C ASP A 110 -6.03 -13.85 7.05
N LYS A 111 -6.45 -13.96 8.30
CA LYS A 111 -7.45 -13.05 8.89
C LYS A 111 -7.03 -11.58 8.88
N THR A 112 -5.71 -11.32 8.89
CA THR A 112 -5.17 -9.95 8.82
C THR A 112 -5.33 -9.32 7.44
N LEU A 113 -5.58 -10.12 6.41
CA LEU A 113 -5.74 -9.70 5.01
C LEU A 113 -7.20 -9.69 4.53
N VAL A 114 -8.14 -10.07 5.40
CA VAL A 114 -9.57 -10.09 5.06
C VAL A 114 -10.07 -8.72 4.64
N GLY A 115 -10.63 -8.62 3.44
CA GLY A 115 -11.12 -7.36 2.84
C GLY A 115 -10.02 -6.45 2.30
N SER A 116 -8.76 -6.83 2.41
CA SER A 116 -7.63 -6.04 1.90
C SER A 116 -7.50 -6.17 0.38
N HIS A 117 -7.22 -5.05 -0.30
CA HIS A 117 -6.86 -5.02 -1.72
C HIS A 117 -5.34 -4.94 -1.95
N SER A 118 -4.52 -5.21 -0.92
CA SER A 118 -3.07 -5.26 -1.08
C SER A 118 -2.64 -6.38 -2.04
N LEU A 119 -1.47 -6.21 -2.67
CA LEU A 119 -0.92 -7.21 -3.58
C LEU A 119 -0.71 -8.57 -2.88
N LYS A 120 -0.31 -8.55 -1.60
CA LYS A 120 -0.21 -9.73 -0.75
C LYS A 120 -1.55 -10.50 -0.63
N ALA A 121 -2.66 -9.77 -0.42
CA ALA A 121 -3.98 -10.37 -0.33
C ALA A 121 -4.42 -10.96 -1.66
N TRP A 122 -4.18 -10.25 -2.77
CA TRP A 122 -4.50 -10.73 -4.10
C TRP A 122 -3.67 -11.96 -4.51
N GLY A 123 -2.38 -11.99 -4.20
CA GLY A 123 -1.53 -13.16 -4.41
C GLY A 123 -2.10 -14.41 -3.73
N LYS A 124 -2.58 -14.28 -2.48
CA LYS A 124 -3.23 -15.37 -1.73
C LYS A 124 -4.59 -15.78 -2.35
N ARG A 125 -5.41 -14.81 -2.80
CA ARG A 125 -6.72 -15.11 -3.44
C ARG A 125 -6.57 -15.90 -4.73
N MET A 126 -5.58 -15.56 -5.53
CA MET A 126 -5.33 -16.20 -6.83
C MET A 126 -4.65 -17.56 -6.74
N HIS A 127 -4.18 -17.99 -5.56
CA HIS A 127 -3.46 -19.25 -5.31
C HIS A 127 -2.25 -19.52 -6.23
N LYS A 128 -1.77 -18.51 -6.94
CA LYS A 128 -0.78 -18.71 -8.00
C LYS A 128 0.65 -18.44 -7.56
N LEU A 129 0.84 -17.65 -6.50
CA LEU A 129 2.17 -17.32 -6.03
C LEU A 129 2.15 -17.07 -4.52
N THR A 130 2.82 -17.93 -3.77
CA THR A 130 3.15 -17.63 -2.37
C THR A 130 4.12 -16.45 -2.36
N LYS A 131 3.80 -15.41 -1.60
CA LYS A 131 4.68 -14.27 -1.42
C LYS A 131 6.00 -14.74 -0.80
N LEU A 132 7.12 -14.26 -1.34
CA LEU A 132 8.38 -14.31 -0.62
C LEU A 132 8.21 -13.42 0.63
N SER A 133 8.59 -13.90 1.81
CA SER A 133 8.72 -13.03 2.97
C SER A 133 9.98 -12.19 2.77
N TYR A 134 9.81 -10.89 2.62
CA TYR A 134 10.88 -9.90 2.58
C TYR A 134 10.46 -8.72 3.46
N GLY A 135 11.40 -8.07 4.11
CA GLY A 135 11.10 -6.90 4.95
C GLY A 135 10.63 -7.25 6.37
N GLU A 136 10.85 -8.48 6.85
CA GLU A 136 10.59 -8.87 8.24
C GLU A 136 11.76 -8.48 9.17
N GLU A 137 12.94 -8.22 8.61
CA GLU A 137 14.12 -7.73 9.33
C GLU A 137 14.18 -6.20 9.28
N ASP A 138 14.61 -5.55 10.35
CA ASP A 138 14.60 -4.09 10.50
C ASP A 138 15.46 -3.37 9.43
N ASP A 139 16.48 -4.04 8.88
CA ASP A 139 17.44 -3.51 7.90
C ASP A 139 17.19 -4.00 6.46
N ALA A 140 16.12 -4.75 6.22
CA ALA A 140 15.84 -5.36 4.92
C ALA A 140 15.79 -4.35 3.75
N PHE A 141 15.40 -3.11 4.04
CA PHE A 141 15.28 -2.02 3.07
C PHE A 141 16.42 -0.99 3.11
N ASP A 142 17.51 -1.26 3.81
CA ASP A 142 18.63 -0.31 3.89
C ASP A 142 19.48 -0.30 2.62
N ASN A 143 19.67 -1.46 2.02
CA ASN A 143 20.53 -1.62 0.84
C ASN A 143 19.92 -2.58 -0.19
N TYR A 144 20.17 -2.30 -1.47
CA TYR A 144 19.84 -3.21 -2.55
C TYR A 144 20.55 -4.56 -2.40
N ASN A 145 19.78 -5.65 -2.56
CA ASN A 145 20.30 -7.01 -2.57
C ASN A 145 19.49 -7.91 -3.54
N GLU A 146 19.98 -9.14 -3.77
CA GLU A 146 19.36 -10.09 -4.69
C GLU A 146 17.98 -10.59 -4.20
N GLU A 147 17.73 -10.59 -2.91
CA GLU A 147 16.44 -10.98 -2.35
C GLU A 147 15.40 -9.90 -2.61
N MET A 148 15.77 -8.61 -2.40
CA MET A 148 14.96 -7.46 -2.77
C MET A 148 14.62 -7.48 -4.27
N ARG A 149 15.61 -7.77 -5.13
CA ARG A 149 15.36 -7.91 -6.58
C ARG A 149 14.30 -8.97 -6.87
N LYS A 150 14.46 -10.17 -6.32
CA LYS A 150 13.51 -11.27 -6.51
C LYS A 150 12.11 -10.93 -5.97
N TYR A 151 12.06 -10.19 -4.88
CA TYR A 151 10.82 -9.73 -4.28
C TYR A 151 10.10 -8.74 -5.21
N CYS A 152 10.78 -7.70 -5.68
CA CYS A 152 10.27 -6.72 -6.64
C CYS A 152 9.80 -7.39 -7.95
N GLU A 153 10.62 -8.29 -8.54
CA GLU A 153 10.23 -9.06 -9.74
C GLU A 153 8.98 -9.90 -9.51
N ARG A 154 8.83 -10.47 -8.31
CA ARG A 154 7.66 -11.25 -7.93
C ARG A 154 6.41 -10.40 -7.86
N ASP A 155 6.50 -9.21 -7.28
CA ASP A 155 5.38 -8.29 -7.15
C ASP A 155 4.92 -7.78 -8.54
N VAL A 156 5.83 -7.59 -9.49
CA VAL A 156 5.49 -7.32 -10.90
C VAL A 156 4.69 -8.46 -11.53
N ILE A 157 5.09 -9.73 -11.30
CA ILE A 157 4.35 -10.89 -11.85
C ILE A 157 2.97 -11.02 -11.21
N VAL A 158 2.85 -10.82 -9.89
CA VAL A 158 1.54 -10.83 -9.21
C VAL A 158 0.65 -9.72 -9.74
N THR A 159 1.21 -8.53 -9.97
CA THR A 159 0.50 -7.39 -10.58
C THR A 159 -0.02 -7.72 -11.97
N GLN A 160 0.79 -8.35 -12.81
CA GLN A 160 0.38 -8.78 -14.14
C GLN A 160 -0.77 -9.81 -14.08
N LEU A 161 -0.65 -10.82 -13.23
CA LEU A 161 -1.71 -11.82 -13.05
C LEU A 161 -3.02 -11.22 -12.53
N LEU A 162 -2.92 -10.27 -11.59
CA LEU A 162 -4.08 -9.52 -11.09
C LEU A 162 -4.71 -8.68 -12.20
N PHE A 163 -3.90 -7.99 -12.98
CA PHE A 163 -4.37 -7.20 -14.11
C PHE A 163 -5.15 -8.05 -15.12
N ASP A 164 -4.61 -9.21 -15.52
CA ASP A 164 -5.27 -10.13 -16.44
C ASP A 164 -6.60 -10.66 -15.87
N TYR A 165 -6.63 -10.98 -14.57
CA TYR A 165 -7.85 -11.35 -13.87
C TYR A 165 -8.90 -10.23 -13.89
N LEU A 166 -8.50 -9.00 -13.62
CA LEU A 166 -9.41 -7.86 -13.61
C LEU A 166 -9.93 -7.54 -15.00
N LEU A 167 -9.09 -7.63 -16.04
CA LEU A 167 -9.52 -7.45 -17.43
C LEU A 167 -10.48 -8.55 -17.89
N SER A 168 -10.36 -9.78 -17.38
CA SER A 168 -11.32 -10.86 -17.69
C SER A 168 -12.75 -10.59 -17.20
N LYS A 169 -12.95 -9.55 -16.38
CA LYS A 169 -14.27 -9.06 -15.95
C LYS A 169 -14.87 -8.02 -16.91
N GLU A 170 -14.20 -7.74 -18.00
CA GLU A 170 -14.63 -6.80 -19.04
C GLU A 170 -15.02 -5.40 -18.50
N PRO A 171 -14.17 -4.75 -17.69
CA PRO A 171 -14.49 -3.45 -17.11
C PRO A 171 -14.63 -2.37 -18.18
N SER A 172 -15.54 -1.41 -17.95
CA SER A 172 -15.67 -0.24 -18.82
C SER A 172 -14.40 0.63 -18.78
N GLU A 173 -13.83 0.92 -19.95
CA GLU A 173 -12.67 1.83 -20.06
C GLU A 173 -12.99 3.22 -19.50
N HIS A 174 -14.21 3.71 -19.71
CA HIS A 174 -14.64 5.00 -19.17
C HIS A 174 -14.66 4.99 -17.64
N MET A 175 -15.21 3.94 -17.05
CA MET A 175 -15.21 3.75 -15.59
C MET A 175 -13.76 3.74 -15.05
N LEU A 176 -12.87 2.98 -15.64
CA LEU A 176 -11.47 2.93 -15.23
C LEU A 176 -10.79 4.31 -15.34
N ALA A 177 -11.06 5.05 -16.42
CA ALA A 177 -10.49 6.39 -16.58
C ALA A 177 -10.95 7.35 -15.47
N VAL A 178 -12.24 7.33 -15.14
CA VAL A 178 -12.82 8.18 -14.07
C VAL A 178 -12.22 7.79 -12.71
N GLU A 179 -12.14 6.51 -12.38
CA GLU A 179 -11.64 6.04 -11.09
C GLU A 179 -10.15 6.32 -10.90
N HIS A 180 -9.33 6.16 -11.95
CA HIS A 180 -7.91 6.55 -11.90
C HIS A 180 -7.74 8.05 -11.72
N TRP A 181 -8.56 8.86 -12.39
CA TRP A 181 -8.54 10.31 -12.22
C TRP A 181 -8.95 10.72 -10.81
N PHE A 182 -9.98 10.08 -10.28
CA PHE A 182 -10.44 10.29 -8.92
C PHE A 182 -9.36 9.90 -7.89
N ALA A 183 -8.74 8.71 -8.05
CA ALA A 183 -7.65 8.26 -7.19
C ALA A 183 -6.47 9.26 -7.18
N PHE A 184 -6.09 9.78 -8.35
CA PHE A 184 -5.06 10.80 -8.47
C PHE A 184 -5.44 12.10 -7.73
N LEU A 185 -6.68 12.57 -7.86
CA LEU A 185 -7.16 13.75 -7.15
C LEU A 185 -7.17 13.53 -5.63
N MET A 186 -7.61 12.36 -5.18
CA MET A 186 -7.63 12.01 -3.75
C MET A 186 -6.22 11.96 -3.18
N HIS A 187 -5.27 11.34 -3.87
CA HIS A 187 -3.87 11.36 -3.45
C HIS A 187 -3.31 12.79 -3.33
N ARG A 188 -3.63 13.68 -4.28
CA ARG A 188 -3.23 15.08 -4.18
C ARG A 188 -3.88 15.82 -3.02
N GLN A 189 -5.15 15.53 -2.74
CA GLN A 189 -5.87 16.10 -1.59
C GLN A 189 -5.26 15.60 -0.28
N GLU A 190 -4.98 14.31 -0.17
CA GLU A 190 -4.33 13.71 1.00
C GLU A 190 -2.96 14.35 1.27
N LYS A 191 -2.14 14.47 0.24
CA LYS A 191 -0.82 15.11 0.32
C LYS A 191 -0.91 16.60 0.73
N ARG A 192 -1.91 17.33 0.25
CA ARG A 192 -2.12 18.74 0.63
C ARG A 192 -2.62 18.86 2.06
N GLY A 193 -3.39 17.88 2.53
CA GLY A 193 -4.12 17.97 3.78
C GLY A 193 -5.24 19.01 3.75
N PHE A 194 -5.77 19.29 4.91
CA PHE A 194 -6.78 20.36 5.12
C PHE A 194 -6.40 21.19 6.35
N ALA A 195 -6.91 22.40 6.41
CA ALA A 195 -6.65 23.29 7.52
C ALA A 195 -7.27 22.73 8.81
N PHE A 196 -6.46 22.55 9.84
CA PHE A 196 -6.88 22.10 11.15
C PHE A 196 -6.48 23.13 12.20
N ASP A 197 -7.43 23.57 13.03
CA ASP A 197 -7.20 24.55 14.07
C ASP A 197 -6.57 23.87 15.30
N VAL A 198 -5.25 23.74 15.27
CA VAL A 198 -4.46 23.08 16.32
C VAL A 198 -4.70 23.72 17.68
N GLU A 199 -4.73 25.07 17.75
CA GLU A 199 -4.92 25.81 19.00
C GLU A 199 -6.27 25.51 19.65
N LYS A 200 -7.35 25.42 18.87
CA LYS A 200 -8.65 25.02 19.41
C LYS A 200 -8.69 23.58 19.83
N ALA A 201 -8.00 22.69 19.08
CA ALA A 201 -7.91 21.28 19.41
C ALA A 201 -7.19 21.06 20.76
N GLU A 202 -6.06 21.71 20.96
CA GLU A 202 -5.30 21.66 22.22
C GLU A 202 -6.12 22.19 23.41
N LYS A 203 -6.83 23.31 23.24
CA LYS A 203 -7.74 23.86 24.27
C LYS A 203 -8.87 22.87 24.61
N LEU A 204 -9.41 22.20 23.57
CA LEU A 204 -10.44 21.18 23.79
C LEU A 204 -9.89 19.96 24.50
N GLU A 205 -8.69 19.51 24.15
CA GLU A 205 -8.00 18.38 24.78
C GLU A 205 -7.82 18.63 26.28
N VAL A 206 -7.23 19.77 26.66
CA VAL A 206 -7.07 20.17 28.06
C VAL A 206 -8.40 20.15 28.81
N LYS A 207 -9.47 20.70 28.20
CA LYS A 207 -10.80 20.69 28.80
C LYS A 207 -11.35 19.28 29.00
N LEU A 208 -11.13 18.40 28.03
CA LEU A 208 -11.60 17.01 28.09
C LEU A 208 -10.82 16.18 29.12
N ILE A 209 -9.50 16.40 29.22
CA ILE A 209 -8.67 15.78 30.26
C ILE A 209 -9.16 16.19 31.66
N GLY A 210 -9.39 17.48 31.88
CA GLY A 210 -9.94 17.98 33.16
C GLY A 210 -11.32 17.34 33.47
N ARG A 211 -12.23 17.33 32.52
CA ARG A 211 -13.56 16.72 32.70
C ARG A 211 -13.48 15.22 32.97
N ARG A 212 -12.54 14.51 32.31
CA ARG A 212 -12.27 13.09 32.58
C ARG A 212 -11.79 12.87 34.00
N ALA A 213 -10.88 13.70 34.49
CA ALA A 213 -10.39 13.63 35.88
C ALA A 213 -11.54 13.83 36.89
N ASP A 214 -12.34 14.88 36.71
CA ASP A 214 -13.51 15.16 37.57
C ASP A 214 -14.51 14.00 37.61
N LEU A 215 -14.75 13.36 36.42
CA LEU A 215 -15.66 12.22 36.33
C LEU A 215 -15.10 10.97 37.01
N LEU A 216 -13.77 10.74 36.88
CA LEU A 216 -13.08 9.64 37.55
C LEU A 216 -13.13 9.78 39.05
N ASP A 217 -12.88 10.99 39.58
CA ASP A 217 -12.98 11.26 41.00
C ASP A 217 -14.40 11.04 41.56
N LYS A 218 -15.42 11.50 40.81
CA LYS A 218 -16.81 11.22 41.17
C LYS A 218 -17.14 9.74 41.17
N LEU A 219 -16.70 8.99 40.16
CA LEU A 219 -16.90 7.54 40.08
C LEU A 219 -16.20 6.81 41.22
N GLN A 220 -14.95 7.19 41.57
CA GLN A 220 -14.20 6.59 42.68
C GLN A 220 -14.82 6.87 44.01
N ASN A 221 -15.41 8.06 44.21
CA ASN A 221 -16.13 8.41 45.43
C ASN A 221 -17.45 7.65 45.56
N GLU A 222 -18.20 7.48 44.48
CA GLU A 222 -19.47 6.74 44.45
C GLU A 222 -19.27 5.21 44.51
N PHE A 223 -18.21 4.74 43.84
CA PHE A 223 -17.85 3.32 43.74
C PHE A 223 -16.41 3.09 44.20
N PRO A 224 -16.12 3.21 45.52
CA PRO A 224 -14.76 3.00 46.03
C PRO A 224 -14.28 1.57 45.76
N ALA A 225 -13.00 1.41 45.43
CA ALA A 225 -12.39 0.12 45.18
C ALA A 225 -12.56 -0.80 46.42
N LYS A 226 -13.16 -1.95 46.22
CA LYS A 226 -13.24 -3.02 47.23
C LYS A 226 -11.99 -3.90 47.10
N THR A 227 -11.22 -3.98 48.14
CA THR A 227 -10.11 -4.94 48.22
C THR A 227 -10.68 -6.28 48.73
N GLU A 228 -10.70 -7.29 47.88
CA GLU A 228 -10.98 -8.67 48.27
C GLU A 228 -9.65 -9.41 48.42
N GLU A 229 -9.44 -10.01 49.60
CA GLU A 229 -8.32 -10.94 49.80
C GLU A 229 -8.53 -12.17 48.92
N MET A 230 -7.66 -12.35 47.92
CA MET A 230 -7.65 -13.60 47.13
C MET A 230 -7.26 -14.75 48.03
N LYS A 231 -8.17 -15.66 48.33
CA LYS A 231 -7.85 -16.92 48.97
C LYS A 231 -6.91 -17.71 48.05
N THR A 232 -5.67 -17.81 48.45
CA THR A 232 -4.71 -18.70 47.77
C THR A 232 -5.24 -20.13 47.89
N PRO A 233 -5.37 -20.90 46.80
CA PRO A 233 -5.79 -22.29 46.90
C PRO A 233 -4.74 -23.04 47.72
N SER A 234 -5.15 -23.66 48.81
CA SER A 234 -4.29 -24.56 49.57
C SER A 234 -3.91 -25.74 48.68
N ARG A 235 -2.63 -25.88 48.39
CA ARG A 235 -2.11 -27.11 47.75
C ARG A 235 -2.35 -28.26 48.72
N SER A 236 -3.23 -29.16 48.35
CA SER A 236 -3.35 -30.50 48.93
C SER A 236 -2.35 -31.43 48.21
#